data_ac65937cecf405d58e138ec78c0dcc6e
#
_entry.id   ac65937cecf405d58e138ec78c0dcc6e
#
_cell.length_a   1.000
_cell.length_b   1.000
_cell.length_c   1.000
_cell.angle_alpha   90.00
_cell.angle_beta   90.00
_cell.angle_gamma   90.00
#
_symmetry.space_group_name_H-M   'P 1'
#
loop_
_entity.id
_entity.type
_entity.pdbx_description
1 polymer ?
#
loop_
_entity_poly.entity_id
_entity_poly.type
_entity_poly.pdbx_seq_one_letter_code
_entity_poly.pdbx_strand_id
1 'polypeptide(L)'
;MRRRLTILGAAIVALAASALMFVAPAHAAAGLHINGTTIVEANGQPFVMRGVNHPHVWFTGQTDSFADIKALGANTVRVVLGTGKRWGPSNDVPDVIALCKQNRLICVLEVHDTTGYGEEGAAASLDEAVDYWISQKSALVGQENHVVINIGNEPIGNVNAARWTAATAAAIGRMRDNGFAHLLMVDGPNWGQDWQQVMRNNAQTILDADEQQNTVLSIHMYAVYATAASIVDYLDHFEANGWPLVIGEFGWRFNAGEVDHETLLAEADARDLGYLGWSWSGNTDPILDMATNFDPDRLTTWGERIFNGANGIRATAREATIYGGTTPTTPPPTTPPPTTPPPAGACTATYTVLNQWPGGFQGEVRVTAGSAAITRWTVTWTFANGQTVSSAWNATVTGTGSAVTARNLSYNGSLGAGASTTFGFLGSWTGTNGTPVASCTVS
;
A
#
# COMPACT_ATOMS: atom_id res chain seq x y z
N MET A 1 -38.06 -71.91 48.36
CA MET A 1 -38.41 -71.04 47.25
C MET A 1 -37.38 -70.01 47.12
N ARG A 2 -36.45 -70.09 46.14
CA ARG A 2 -35.36 -69.13 45.89
C ARG A 2 -35.67 -68.40 44.59
N ARG A 3 -35.92 -67.06 44.66
CA ARG A 3 -36.08 -66.21 43.50
C ARG A 3 -34.72 -65.73 43.04
N ARG A 4 -34.39 -66.03 41.82
CA ARG A 4 -33.17 -65.48 41.13
C ARG A 4 -33.52 -64.11 40.51
N LEU A 5 -32.78 -63.08 40.89
CA LEU A 5 -32.82 -61.79 40.22
C LEU A 5 -31.85 -61.85 39.02
N THR A 6 -32.37 -61.55 37.84
CA THR A 6 -31.58 -61.38 36.62
C THR A 6 -31.33 -59.86 36.43
N ILE A 7 -30.06 -59.48 36.43
CA ILE A 7 -29.66 -58.09 36.14
C ILE A 7 -29.41 -57.98 34.63
N LEU A 8 -30.20 -57.21 33.96
CA LEU A 8 -29.93 -56.78 32.57
C LEU A 8 -28.93 -55.61 32.58
N GLY A 9 -27.75 -55.82 32.06
CA GLY A 9 -26.76 -54.78 31.79
C GLY A 9 -27.06 -54.13 30.43
N ALA A 10 -27.41 -52.83 30.43
CA ALA A 10 -27.49 -52.04 29.20
C ALA A 10 -26.11 -51.50 28.85
N ALA A 11 -25.56 -51.95 27.74
CA ALA A 11 -24.34 -51.36 27.16
C ALA A 11 -24.70 -50.13 26.31
N ILE A 12 -24.29 -48.96 26.75
CA ILE A 12 -24.35 -47.72 25.97
C ILE A 12 -23.14 -47.68 25.02
N VAL A 13 -23.38 -47.86 23.74
CA VAL A 13 -22.39 -47.63 22.69
C VAL A 13 -22.43 -46.16 22.32
N ALA A 14 -21.42 -45.37 22.71
CA ALA A 14 -21.20 -44.01 22.27
C ALA A 14 -20.57 -44.02 20.89
N LEU A 15 -21.33 -43.65 19.84
CA LEU A 15 -20.79 -43.38 18.52
C LEU A 15 -20.13 -41.97 18.58
N ALA A 16 -18.80 -41.92 18.55
CA ALA A 16 -18.09 -40.70 18.28
C ALA A 16 -18.11 -40.44 16.75
N ALA A 17 -18.96 -39.53 16.31
CA ALA A 17 -18.93 -39.03 14.94
C ALA A 17 -17.73 -38.04 14.80
N SER A 18 -16.59 -38.51 14.27
CA SER A 18 -15.49 -37.65 13.85
C SER A 18 -15.93 -36.92 12.59
N ALA A 19 -16.30 -35.63 12.69
CA ALA A 19 -16.46 -34.76 11.56
C ALA A 19 -15.07 -34.54 10.92
N LEU A 20 -14.79 -35.24 9.84
CA LEU A 20 -13.69 -34.92 8.95
C LEU A 20 -14.03 -33.57 8.28
N MET A 21 -13.48 -32.48 8.79
CA MET A 21 -13.43 -31.23 8.03
C MET A 21 -12.53 -31.49 6.82
N PHE A 22 -13.14 -31.64 5.65
CA PHE A 22 -12.43 -31.50 4.39
C PHE A 22 -12.01 -30.03 4.26
N VAL A 23 -10.80 -29.70 4.65
CA VAL A 23 -10.16 -28.49 4.21
C VAL A 23 -9.91 -28.70 2.72
N ALA A 24 -10.73 -28.07 1.87
CA ALA A 24 -10.43 -28.02 0.44
C ALA A 24 -9.01 -27.47 0.29
N PRO A 25 -8.16 -28.06 -0.58
CA PRO A 25 -6.85 -27.50 -0.83
C PRO A 25 -7.08 -26.08 -1.34
N ALA A 26 -6.54 -25.08 -0.60
CA ALA A 26 -6.46 -23.74 -1.12
C ALA A 26 -5.77 -23.85 -2.48
N HIS A 27 -6.46 -23.52 -3.56
CA HIS A 27 -5.82 -23.38 -4.86
C HIS A 27 -4.76 -22.30 -4.63
N ALA A 28 -3.49 -22.68 -4.80
CA ALA A 28 -2.42 -21.69 -4.84
C ALA A 28 -2.82 -20.65 -5.89
N ALA A 29 -2.96 -19.39 -5.48
CA ALA A 29 -3.35 -18.34 -6.40
C ALA A 29 -2.35 -18.31 -7.56
N ALA A 30 -2.87 -18.35 -8.79
CA ALA A 30 -2.05 -18.54 -9.99
C ALA A 30 -1.23 -17.29 -10.37
N GLY A 31 -1.23 -16.21 -9.54
CA GLY A 31 -0.61 -14.94 -9.86
C GLY A 31 -0.38 -14.06 -8.63
N LEU A 32 -0.47 -12.76 -8.85
CA LEU A 32 -0.48 -11.78 -7.76
C LEU A 32 -1.67 -12.07 -6.84
N HIS A 33 -1.42 -12.11 -5.53
CA HIS A 33 -2.48 -12.43 -4.58
C HIS A 33 -2.25 -11.82 -3.20
N ILE A 34 -3.29 -11.81 -2.37
CA ILE A 34 -3.24 -11.30 -1.00
C ILE A 34 -2.77 -12.41 -0.05
N ASN A 35 -1.80 -12.07 0.79
CA ASN A 35 -1.40 -12.86 1.94
C ASN A 35 -1.41 -11.97 3.19
N GLY A 36 -2.42 -12.12 4.02
CA GLY A 36 -2.70 -11.17 5.11
C GLY A 36 -3.05 -9.79 4.57
N THR A 37 -2.23 -8.79 4.84
CA THR A 37 -2.37 -7.42 4.30
C THR A 37 -1.49 -7.14 3.08
N THR A 38 -0.64 -8.09 2.71
CA THR A 38 0.42 -7.89 1.72
C THR A 38 0.03 -8.48 0.37
N ILE A 39 0.29 -7.74 -0.70
CA ILE A 39 0.27 -8.30 -2.06
C ILE A 39 1.55 -9.12 -2.24
N VAL A 40 1.40 -10.36 -2.70
CA VAL A 40 2.54 -11.23 -2.99
C VAL A 40 2.47 -11.76 -4.42
N GLU A 41 3.64 -12.03 -4.98
CA GLU A 41 3.75 -12.70 -6.30
C GLU A 41 3.45 -14.20 -6.20
N ALA A 42 3.24 -14.88 -7.31
CA ALA A 42 2.95 -16.32 -7.35
C ALA A 42 3.97 -17.20 -6.62
N ASN A 43 5.20 -16.73 -6.46
CA ASN A 43 6.26 -17.40 -5.70
C ASN A 43 6.25 -17.06 -4.20
N GLY A 44 5.26 -16.29 -3.73
CA GLY A 44 5.10 -15.88 -2.34
C GLY A 44 5.97 -14.68 -1.92
N GLN A 45 6.70 -14.05 -2.84
CA GLN A 45 7.49 -12.87 -2.51
C GLN A 45 6.61 -11.62 -2.39
N PRO A 46 6.81 -10.78 -1.36
CA PRO A 46 6.09 -9.51 -1.25
C PRO A 46 6.33 -8.61 -2.46
N PHE A 47 5.25 -7.97 -2.91
CA PHE A 47 5.30 -6.98 -3.97
C PHE A 47 4.61 -5.69 -3.52
N VAL A 48 5.36 -4.61 -3.48
CA VAL A 48 4.87 -3.28 -3.11
C VAL A 48 4.77 -2.43 -4.37
N MET A 49 3.57 -2.02 -4.73
CA MET A 49 3.33 -1.17 -5.89
C MET A 49 3.96 0.21 -5.69
N ARG A 50 4.79 0.64 -6.61
CA ARG A 50 5.38 1.96 -6.69
C ARG A 50 5.23 2.46 -8.12
N GLY A 51 4.24 3.30 -8.36
CA GLY A 51 3.93 3.70 -9.73
C GLY A 51 3.06 4.93 -9.84
N VAL A 52 2.58 5.12 -11.06
CA VAL A 52 1.77 6.28 -11.46
C VAL A 52 0.60 5.84 -12.32
N ASN A 53 -0.38 6.72 -12.46
CA ASN A 53 -1.51 6.55 -13.37
C ASN A 53 -1.13 7.07 -14.77
N HIS A 54 -1.45 6.29 -15.82
CA HIS A 54 -1.29 6.69 -17.23
C HIS A 54 -2.67 6.87 -17.87
N PRO A 55 -2.98 8.08 -18.39
CA PRO A 55 -4.32 8.43 -18.89
C PRO A 55 -4.56 7.87 -20.32
N HIS A 56 -4.40 6.56 -20.49
CA HIS A 56 -4.36 5.88 -21.78
C HIS A 56 -5.60 6.10 -22.64
N VAL A 57 -6.81 6.04 -22.07
CA VAL A 57 -8.06 6.16 -22.83
C VAL A 57 -8.17 7.47 -23.61
N TRP A 58 -7.53 8.53 -23.14
CA TRP A 58 -7.51 9.84 -23.80
C TRP A 58 -6.27 10.06 -24.69
N PHE A 59 -5.21 9.24 -24.48
CA PHE A 59 -3.91 9.39 -25.12
C PHE A 59 -3.37 8.04 -25.58
N THR A 60 -4.15 7.29 -26.33
CA THR A 60 -3.80 5.92 -26.77
C THR A 60 -2.52 5.83 -27.59
N GLY A 61 -2.11 6.92 -28.23
CA GLY A 61 -0.85 7.00 -28.99
C GLY A 61 0.42 7.23 -28.14
N GLN A 62 0.26 7.49 -26.83
CA GLN A 62 1.40 7.73 -25.92
C GLN A 62 1.97 6.42 -25.35
N THR A 63 2.33 5.51 -26.25
CA THR A 63 2.83 4.17 -25.88
C THR A 63 4.22 4.18 -25.29
N ASP A 64 5.06 5.16 -25.66
CA ASP A 64 6.41 5.33 -25.11
C ASP A 64 6.38 5.64 -23.61
N SER A 65 5.28 6.20 -23.09
CA SER A 65 5.09 6.48 -21.66
C SER A 65 5.36 5.29 -20.75
N PHE A 66 5.10 4.05 -21.21
CA PHE A 66 5.39 2.85 -20.42
C PHE A 66 6.89 2.66 -20.20
N ALA A 67 7.70 2.90 -21.25
CA ALA A 67 9.15 2.86 -21.16
C ALA A 67 9.71 4.00 -20.30
N ASP A 68 9.15 5.20 -20.43
CA ASP A 68 9.56 6.39 -19.70
C ASP A 68 9.28 6.27 -18.21
N ILE A 69 8.06 5.84 -17.85
CA ILE A 69 7.66 5.56 -16.45
C ILE A 69 8.58 4.51 -15.83
N LYS A 70 8.93 3.45 -16.59
CA LYS A 70 9.89 2.44 -16.17
C LYS A 70 11.27 2.99 -15.97
N ALA A 71 11.78 3.81 -16.89
CA ALA A 71 13.11 4.42 -16.83
C ALA A 71 13.25 5.35 -15.60
N LEU A 72 12.15 5.94 -15.16
CA LEU A 72 12.06 6.73 -13.93
C LEU A 72 11.98 5.87 -12.65
N GLY A 73 11.97 4.55 -12.80
CA GLY A 73 12.11 3.62 -11.68
C GLY A 73 10.83 2.90 -11.24
N ALA A 74 9.67 3.18 -11.83
CA ALA A 74 8.42 2.52 -11.45
C ALA A 74 8.45 1.00 -11.65
N ASN A 75 7.71 0.29 -10.81
CA ASN A 75 7.46 -1.15 -10.95
C ASN A 75 6.01 -1.46 -11.35
N THR A 76 5.15 -0.47 -11.30
CA THR A 76 3.71 -0.58 -11.58
C THR A 76 3.24 0.63 -12.38
N VAL A 77 2.28 0.41 -13.28
CA VAL A 77 1.51 1.47 -13.93
C VAL A 77 0.03 1.16 -13.84
N ARG A 78 -0.78 2.13 -13.38
CA ARG A 78 -2.25 2.04 -13.43
C ARG A 78 -2.71 2.69 -14.71
N VAL A 79 -3.37 1.91 -15.56
CA VAL A 79 -3.74 2.30 -16.92
C VAL A 79 -5.22 2.59 -16.99
N VAL A 80 -5.53 3.84 -17.31
CA VAL A 80 -6.89 4.35 -17.46
C VAL A 80 -7.49 3.84 -18.77
N LEU A 81 -8.57 3.05 -18.67
CA LEU A 81 -9.33 2.51 -19.81
C LEU A 81 -10.77 3.03 -19.76
N GLY A 82 -11.54 2.76 -20.81
CA GLY A 82 -12.94 3.13 -20.90
C GLY A 82 -13.82 2.00 -21.43
N THR A 83 -15.06 1.91 -20.94
CA THR A 83 -16.06 0.92 -21.38
C THR A 83 -16.70 1.29 -22.73
N GLY A 84 -16.62 2.55 -23.13
CA GLY A 84 -17.35 3.13 -24.24
C GLY A 84 -18.63 3.87 -23.85
N LYS A 85 -18.96 3.91 -22.57
CA LYS A 85 -20.14 4.64 -22.10
C LYS A 85 -19.89 6.14 -21.99
N ARG A 86 -18.76 6.51 -21.40
CA ARG A 86 -18.32 7.92 -21.26
C ARG A 86 -17.05 8.17 -22.08
N TRP A 87 -16.11 7.24 -22.03
CA TRP A 87 -14.82 7.27 -22.73
C TRP A 87 -14.51 5.94 -23.37
N GLY A 88 -13.70 5.96 -24.43
CA GLY A 88 -13.31 4.73 -25.14
C GLY A 88 -14.32 4.33 -26.21
N PRO A 89 -14.60 3.01 -26.43
CA PRO A 89 -14.12 1.88 -25.66
C PRO A 89 -12.65 1.58 -25.90
N SER A 90 -11.93 1.13 -24.85
CA SER A 90 -10.58 0.63 -24.96
C SER A 90 -10.62 -0.83 -25.43
N ASN A 91 -10.29 -1.05 -26.70
CA ASN A 91 -10.27 -2.39 -27.31
C ASN A 91 -8.85 -2.95 -27.47
N ASP A 92 -7.85 -2.21 -27.02
CA ASP A 92 -6.42 -2.49 -27.14
C ASP A 92 -5.80 -3.06 -25.85
N VAL A 93 -6.63 -3.67 -25.00
CA VAL A 93 -6.17 -4.30 -23.73
C VAL A 93 -5.02 -5.28 -23.94
N PRO A 94 -5.01 -6.15 -24.97
CA PRO A 94 -3.86 -7.02 -25.25
C PRO A 94 -2.56 -6.25 -25.49
N ASP A 95 -2.62 -5.14 -26.21
CA ASP A 95 -1.46 -4.31 -26.54
C ASP A 95 -0.95 -3.57 -25.31
N VAL A 96 -1.86 -3.05 -24.49
CA VAL A 96 -1.52 -2.43 -23.17
C VAL A 96 -0.82 -3.43 -22.26
N ILE A 97 -1.31 -4.66 -22.15
CA ILE A 97 -0.66 -5.72 -21.37
C ILE A 97 0.72 -6.03 -21.94
N ALA A 98 0.85 -6.08 -23.26
CA ALA A 98 2.14 -6.32 -23.91
C ALA A 98 3.14 -5.20 -23.62
N LEU A 99 2.71 -3.92 -23.66
CA LEU A 99 3.54 -2.75 -23.28
C LEU A 99 4.00 -2.82 -21.83
N CYS A 100 3.11 -3.16 -20.90
CA CYS A 100 3.50 -3.37 -19.50
C CYS A 100 4.57 -4.45 -19.37
N LYS A 101 4.35 -5.62 -19.98
CA LYS A 101 5.28 -6.75 -19.90
C LYS A 101 6.62 -6.44 -20.56
N GLN A 102 6.62 -5.79 -21.72
CA GLN A 102 7.83 -5.37 -22.42
C GLN A 102 8.67 -4.42 -21.55
N ASN A 103 8.01 -3.56 -20.80
CA ASN A 103 8.66 -2.60 -19.92
C ASN A 103 8.80 -3.09 -18.47
N ARG A 104 8.52 -4.38 -18.20
CA ARG A 104 8.72 -5.00 -16.88
C ARG A 104 7.95 -4.26 -15.77
N LEU A 105 6.70 -3.86 -16.08
CA LEU A 105 5.77 -3.22 -15.18
C LEU A 105 4.63 -4.18 -14.83
N ILE A 106 4.18 -4.18 -13.58
CA ILE A 106 2.89 -4.74 -13.22
C ILE A 106 1.81 -3.76 -13.69
N CYS A 107 0.82 -4.28 -14.39
CA CYS A 107 -0.27 -3.52 -14.99
C CYS A 107 -1.47 -3.52 -14.04
N VAL A 108 -1.89 -2.38 -13.54
CA VAL A 108 -3.19 -2.22 -12.90
C VAL A 108 -4.12 -1.62 -13.94
N LEU A 109 -5.05 -2.42 -14.46
CA LEU A 109 -6.03 -1.98 -15.45
C LEU A 109 -7.30 -1.51 -14.76
N GLU A 110 -7.80 -0.32 -15.09
CA GLU A 110 -9.03 0.21 -14.53
C GLU A 110 -9.94 0.78 -15.61
N VAL A 111 -11.25 0.80 -15.39
CA VAL A 111 -12.21 1.52 -16.23
C VAL A 111 -12.66 2.79 -15.55
N HIS A 112 -12.40 3.93 -16.20
CA HIS A 112 -12.63 5.27 -15.63
C HIS A 112 -14.07 5.74 -15.77
N ASP A 113 -14.85 5.09 -16.60
CA ASP A 113 -16.26 5.47 -16.87
C ASP A 113 -17.15 5.44 -15.63
N THR A 114 -16.75 4.70 -14.57
CA THR A 114 -17.54 4.58 -13.34
C THR A 114 -17.42 5.79 -12.42
N THR A 115 -16.47 6.68 -12.68
CA THR A 115 -16.18 7.86 -11.85
C THR A 115 -17.41 8.68 -11.54
N GLY A 116 -17.74 8.79 -10.25
CA GLY A 116 -18.86 9.58 -9.76
C GLY A 116 -20.24 9.03 -10.09
N TYR A 117 -20.39 7.72 -10.34
CA TYR A 117 -21.68 7.11 -10.63
C TYR A 117 -22.74 7.48 -9.57
N GLY A 118 -23.90 7.88 -10.05
CA GLY A 118 -25.02 8.37 -9.24
C GLY A 118 -25.09 9.90 -9.14
N GLU A 119 -24.02 10.61 -9.48
CA GLU A 119 -23.96 12.08 -9.62
C GLU A 119 -23.67 12.46 -11.07
N GLU A 120 -22.71 11.78 -11.69
CA GLU A 120 -22.37 11.97 -13.10
C GLU A 120 -23.31 11.16 -13.99
N GLY A 121 -24.16 11.85 -14.76
CA GLY A 121 -25.20 11.21 -15.58
C GLY A 121 -24.66 10.29 -16.70
N ALA A 122 -23.41 10.47 -17.13
CA ALA A 122 -22.74 9.64 -18.12
C ALA A 122 -21.93 8.49 -17.50
N ALA A 123 -21.79 8.44 -16.18
CA ALA A 123 -20.99 7.42 -15.52
C ALA A 123 -21.60 6.02 -15.69
N ALA A 124 -20.73 5.02 -15.85
CA ALA A 124 -21.11 3.61 -15.86
C ALA A 124 -21.32 3.10 -14.42
N SER A 125 -22.23 2.16 -14.25
CA SER A 125 -22.31 1.38 -13.01
C SER A 125 -21.17 0.37 -12.94
N LEU A 126 -20.89 -0.16 -11.72
CA LEU A 126 -19.97 -1.28 -11.57
C LEU A 126 -20.42 -2.53 -12.35
N ASP A 127 -21.73 -2.72 -12.52
CA ASP A 127 -22.28 -3.81 -13.30
C ASP A 127 -21.90 -3.70 -14.79
N GLU A 128 -22.00 -2.50 -15.37
CA GLU A 128 -21.53 -2.22 -16.73
C GLU A 128 -20.00 -2.32 -16.88
N ALA A 129 -19.24 -1.95 -15.82
CA ALA A 129 -17.80 -2.16 -15.80
C ALA A 129 -17.44 -3.64 -15.85
N VAL A 130 -18.15 -4.50 -15.10
CA VAL A 130 -17.96 -5.95 -15.17
C VAL A 130 -18.30 -6.51 -16.54
N ASP A 131 -19.34 -6.02 -17.22
CA ASP A 131 -19.65 -6.42 -18.61
C ASP A 131 -18.47 -6.11 -19.54
N TYR A 132 -17.83 -4.96 -19.37
CA TYR A 132 -16.61 -4.65 -20.15
C TYR A 132 -15.49 -5.65 -19.84
N TRP A 133 -15.20 -5.95 -18.58
CA TRP A 133 -14.16 -6.92 -18.22
C TRP A 133 -14.44 -8.30 -18.80
N ILE A 134 -15.70 -8.74 -18.79
CA ILE A 134 -16.11 -10.01 -19.41
C ILE A 134 -15.83 -9.99 -20.93
N SER A 135 -16.06 -8.86 -21.59
CA SER A 135 -15.75 -8.70 -23.02
C SER A 135 -14.25 -8.80 -23.31
N GLN A 136 -13.39 -8.40 -22.36
CA GLN A 136 -11.93 -8.44 -22.46
C GLN A 136 -11.31 -9.74 -21.90
N LYS A 137 -12.13 -10.70 -21.45
CA LYS A 137 -11.67 -11.91 -20.76
C LYS A 137 -10.58 -12.67 -21.48
N SER A 138 -10.66 -12.77 -22.81
CA SER A 138 -9.67 -13.51 -23.61
C SER A 138 -8.27 -12.90 -23.57
N ALA A 139 -8.16 -11.61 -23.32
CA ALA A 139 -6.88 -10.93 -23.16
C ALA A 139 -6.33 -11.03 -21.72
N LEU A 140 -7.21 -11.20 -20.75
CA LEU A 140 -6.89 -11.11 -19.33
C LEU A 140 -6.56 -12.46 -18.70
N VAL A 141 -7.36 -13.50 -18.96
CA VAL A 141 -7.14 -14.82 -18.37
C VAL A 141 -5.77 -15.39 -18.79
N GLY A 142 -4.97 -15.83 -17.79
CA GLY A 142 -3.59 -16.23 -17.96
C GLY A 142 -2.56 -15.11 -17.79
N GLN A 143 -3.02 -13.89 -17.42
CA GLN A 143 -2.15 -12.74 -17.11
C GLN A 143 -2.09 -12.41 -15.61
N GLU A 144 -2.55 -13.29 -14.76
CA GLU A 144 -2.68 -13.07 -13.29
C GLU A 144 -1.34 -12.73 -12.61
N ASN A 145 -0.21 -13.10 -13.24
CA ASN A 145 1.12 -12.72 -12.76
C ASN A 145 1.53 -11.27 -13.09
N HIS A 146 0.84 -10.66 -14.04
CA HIS A 146 1.24 -9.37 -14.63
C HIS A 146 0.18 -8.28 -14.47
N VAL A 147 -1.06 -8.69 -14.22
CA VAL A 147 -2.23 -7.81 -14.27
C VAL A 147 -3.02 -7.89 -12.98
N VAL A 148 -3.33 -6.72 -12.45
CA VAL A 148 -4.34 -6.47 -11.40
C VAL A 148 -5.53 -5.81 -12.09
N ILE A 149 -6.75 -6.22 -11.77
CA ILE A 149 -7.96 -5.61 -12.31
C ILE A 149 -8.58 -4.70 -11.25
N ASN A 150 -8.50 -3.41 -11.45
CA ASN A 150 -9.26 -2.42 -10.70
C ASN A 150 -10.65 -2.30 -11.33
N ILE A 151 -11.66 -2.86 -10.69
CA ILE A 151 -12.97 -3.15 -11.31
C ILE A 151 -13.59 -1.87 -11.90
N GLY A 152 -13.50 -0.76 -11.20
CA GLY A 152 -13.97 0.54 -11.68
C GLY A 152 -13.41 1.67 -10.83
N ASN A 153 -13.04 2.77 -11.48
CA ASN A 153 -12.53 3.97 -10.84
C ASN A 153 -13.64 4.70 -10.09
N GLU A 154 -13.40 5.07 -8.83
CA GLU A 154 -14.27 5.95 -8.04
C GLU A 154 -15.78 5.70 -8.23
N PRO A 155 -16.23 4.44 -8.03
CA PRO A 155 -17.46 3.92 -8.64
C PRO A 155 -18.76 4.50 -8.07
N ILE A 156 -18.70 5.27 -7.00
CA ILE A 156 -19.86 5.93 -6.37
C ILE A 156 -19.46 7.33 -5.93
N GLY A 157 -20.25 8.33 -6.33
CA GLY A 157 -20.12 9.70 -5.85
C GLY A 157 -20.60 9.89 -4.40
N ASN A 158 -20.94 11.13 -4.03
CA ASN A 158 -21.33 11.46 -2.66
C ASN A 158 -22.79 11.10 -2.36
N VAL A 159 -23.64 11.08 -3.40
CA VAL A 159 -25.07 10.79 -3.25
C VAL A 159 -25.29 9.30 -3.05
N ASN A 160 -25.88 8.96 -1.90
CA ASN A 160 -26.23 7.59 -1.58
C ASN A 160 -25.01 6.63 -1.55
N ALA A 161 -23.89 7.11 -0.98
CA ALA A 161 -22.62 6.37 -0.94
C ALA A 161 -22.74 4.97 -0.29
N ALA A 162 -23.69 4.76 0.62
CA ALA A 162 -23.93 3.48 1.28
C ALA A 162 -24.21 2.32 0.30
N ARG A 163 -24.68 2.61 -0.92
CA ARG A 163 -24.91 1.58 -1.96
C ARG A 163 -23.60 0.94 -2.46
N TRP A 164 -22.46 1.57 -2.21
CA TRP A 164 -21.14 1.07 -2.58
C TRP A 164 -20.91 -0.36 -2.12
N THR A 165 -21.23 -0.68 -0.87
CA THR A 165 -20.98 -2.01 -0.30
C THR A 165 -21.67 -3.11 -1.11
N ALA A 166 -22.97 -2.97 -1.37
CA ALA A 166 -23.71 -3.97 -2.14
C ALA A 166 -23.27 -4.04 -3.60
N ALA A 167 -23.01 -2.89 -4.24
CA ALA A 167 -22.58 -2.83 -5.63
C ALA A 167 -21.19 -3.45 -5.84
N THR A 168 -20.25 -3.17 -4.93
CA THR A 168 -18.88 -3.70 -4.99
C THR A 168 -18.86 -5.20 -4.71
N ALA A 169 -19.59 -5.67 -3.69
CA ALA A 169 -19.71 -7.11 -3.41
C ALA A 169 -20.29 -7.87 -4.60
N ALA A 170 -21.34 -7.34 -5.24
CA ALA A 170 -21.93 -7.94 -6.44
C ALA A 170 -20.95 -7.95 -7.63
N ALA A 171 -20.19 -6.89 -7.83
CA ALA A 171 -19.19 -6.81 -8.89
C ALA A 171 -18.08 -7.85 -8.71
N ILE A 172 -17.55 -8.00 -7.49
CA ILE A 172 -16.56 -9.03 -7.14
C ILE A 172 -17.12 -10.43 -7.45
N GLY A 173 -18.32 -10.76 -6.94
CA GLY A 173 -18.97 -12.04 -7.21
C GLY A 173 -19.11 -12.32 -8.71
N ARG A 174 -19.59 -11.34 -9.49
CA ARG A 174 -19.71 -11.49 -10.95
C ARG A 174 -18.35 -11.70 -11.64
N MET A 175 -17.28 -11.03 -11.21
CA MET A 175 -15.92 -11.27 -11.72
C MET A 175 -15.50 -12.71 -11.45
N ARG A 176 -15.69 -13.21 -10.23
CA ARG A 176 -15.34 -14.59 -9.86
C ARG A 176 -16.19 -15.64 -10.61
N ASP A 177 -17.50 -15.44 -10.70
CA ASP A 177 -18.42 -16.30 -11.45
C ASP A 177 -18.03 -16.41 -12.94
N ASN A 178 -17.41 -15.36 -13.47
CA ASN A 178 -16.89 -15.35 -14.85
C ASN A 178 -15.45 -15.85 -14.95
N GLY A 179 -14.86 -16.38 -13.88
CA GLY A 179 -13.58 -17.08 -13.89
C GLY A 179 -12.35 -16.17 -13.93
N PHE A 180 -12.46 -14.94 -13.45
CA PHE A 180 -11.29 -14.09 -13.22
C PHE A 180 -10.63 -14.48 -11.89
N ALA A 181 -9.40 -14.97 -11.93
CA ALA A 181 -8.59 -15.30 -10.76
C ALA A 181 -7.60 -14.19 -10.36
N HIS A 182 -7.60 -13.09 -11.08
CA HIS A 182 -6.73 -11.93 -10.82
C HIS A 182 -6.89 -11.38 -9.43
N LEU A 183 -5.83 -10.75 -8.90
CA LEU A 183 -5.98 -9.79 -7.81
C LEU A 183 -6.95 -8.69 -8.27
N LEU A 184 -8.07 -8.56 -7.57
CA LEU A 184 -9.02 -7.49 -7.80
C LEU A 184 -8.67 -6.30 -6.91
N MET A 185 -8.83 -5.10 -7.44
CA MET A 185 -8.70 -3.86 -6.73
C MET A 185 -10.04 -3.12 -6.77
N VAL A 186 -10.49 -2.58 -5.64
CA VAL A 186 -11.78 -1.91 -5.54
C VAL A 186 -11.62 -0.56 -4.85
N ASP A 187 -12.01 0.51 -5.56
CA ASP A 187 -11.89 1.86 -5.06
C ASP A 187 -13.03 2.21 -4.11
N GLY A 188 -12.73 3.06 -3.12
CA GLY A 188 -13.71 3.58 -2.18
C GLY A 188 -14.79 4.43 -2.85
N PRO A 189 -15.92 4.67 -2.16
CA PRO A 189 -16.94 5.62 -2.59
C PRO A 189 -16.52 7.06 -2.33
N ASN A 190 -17.43 8.01 -2.56
CA ASN A 190 -17.20 9.45 -2.41
C ASN A 190 -16.04 9.95 -3.28
N TRP A 191 -16.09 9.59 -4.58
CA TRP A 191 -15.01 9.93 -5.50
C TRP A 191 -13.67 9.37 -5.02
N GLY A 192 -13.65 8.09 -4.64
CA GLY A 192 -12.47 7.38 -4.16
C GLY A 192 -11.99 7.78 -2.76
N GLN A 193 -12.46 8.89 -2.19
CA GLN A 193 -11.89 9.48 -0.97
C GLN A 193 -12.52 8.99 0.34
N ASP A 194 -13.61 8.24 0.27
CA ASP A 194 -14.30 7.60 1.41
C ASP A 194 -14.54 8.53 2.64
N TRP A 195 -14.75 9.82 2.41
CA TRP A 195 -14.91 10.79 3.51
C TRP A 195 -16.14 10.52 4.40
N GLN A 196 -17.13 9.77 3.90
CA GLN A 196 -18.26 9.26 4.71
C GLN A 196 -17.93 7.94 5.42
N GLN A 197 -16.71 7.44 5.28
CA GLN A 197 -16.20 6.23 5.93
C GLN A 197 -17.01 4.94 5.60
N VAL A 198 -17.58 4.87 4.41
CA VAL A 198 -18.37 3.70 4.00
C VAL A 198 -17.48 2.50 3.75
N MET A 199 -16.37 2.66 3.00
CA MET A 199 -15.38 1.60 2.80
C MET A 199 -14.72 1.24 4.14
N ARG A 200 -14.26 2.23 4.90
CA ARG A 200 -13.67 2.05 6.22
C ARG A 200 -14.53 1.19 7.16
N ASN A 201 -15.86 1.39 7.14
CA ASN A 201 -16.78 0.68 8.03
C ASN A 201 -17.29 -0.66 7.47
N ASN A 202 -17.08 -0.94 6.19
CA ASN A 202 -17.59 -2.13 5.52
C ASN A 202 -16.51 -2.97 4.83
N ALA A 203 -15.23 -2.68 5.08
CA ALA A 203 -14.10 -3.34 4.43
C ALA A 203 -14.17 -4.87 4.57
N GLN A 204 -14.43 -5.39 5.77
CA GLN A 204 -14.57 -6.83 6.00
C GLN A 204 -15.69 -7.45 5.15
N THR A 205 -16.83 -6.78 5.01
CA THR A 205 -17.94 -7.27 4.18
C THR A 205 -17.54 -7.42 2.71
N ILE A 206 -16.69 -6.51 2.22
CA ILE A 206 -16.19 -6.59 0.84
C ILE A 206 -15.17 -7.71 0.68
N LEU A 207 -14.26 -7.86 1.63
CA LEU A 207 -13.26 -8.94 1.60
C LEU A 207 -13.93 -10.33 1.73
N ASP A 208 -14.97 -10.45 2.55
CA ASP A 208 -15.76 -11.68 2.71
C ASP A 208 -16.60 -12.01 1.46
N ALA A 209 -16.92 -11.02 0.62
CA ALA A 209 -17.63 -11.23 -0.64
C ALA A 209 -16.76 -11.88 -1.73
N ASP A 210 -15.44 -11.88 -1.56
CA ASP A 210 -14.52 -12.57 -2.47
C ASP A 210 -14.20 -13.99 -1.96
N GLU A 211 -14.83 -14.99 -2.54
CA GLU A 211 -14.59 -16.40 -2.17
C GLU A 211 -13.15 -16.87 -2.39
N GLN A 212 -12.38 -16.16 -3.26
CA GLN A 212 -10.96 -16.42 -3.48
C GLN A 212 -10.06 -15.65 -2.51
N GLN A 213 -10.60 -14.73 -1.71
CA GLN A 213 -9.87 -13.86 -0.79
C GLN A 213 -8.70 -13.13 -1.47
N ASN A 214 -8.91 -12.71 -2.70
CA ASN A 214 -7.91 -12.08 -3.55
C ASN A 214 -8.37 -10.70 -4.04
N THR A 215 -8.78 -9.85 -3.07
CA THR A 215 -9.20 -8.46 -3.29
C THR A 215 -8.41 -7.53 -2.39
N VAL A 216 -7.90 -6.44 -2.96
CA VAL A 216 -7.28 -5.31 -2.25
C VAL A 216 -8.19 -4.09 -2.32
N LEU A 217 -8.35 -3.40 -1.19
CA LEU A 217 -9.07 -2.14 -1.11
C LEU A 217 -8.18 -0.99 -1.58
N SER A 218 -8.78 0.02 -2.20
CA SER A 218 -8.07 1.16 -2.78
C SER A 218 -8.68 2.47 -2.32
N ILE A 219 -7.83 3.36 -1.80
CA ILE A 219 -8.20 4.71 -1.38
C ILE A 219 -7.58 5.75 -2.30
N HIS A 220 -8.34 6.80 -2.64
CA HIS A 220 -7.83 7.96 -3.36
C HIS A 220 -7.63 9.11 -2.37
N MET A 221 -6.40 9.59 -2.25
CA MET A 221 -6.06 10.61 -1.26
C MET A 221 -5.82 11.96 -1.92
N TYR A 222 -6.87 12.78 -1.88
CA TYR A 222 -6.85 14.17 -2.32
C TYR A 222 -7.15 15.13 -1.17
N ALA A 223 -7.88 16.21 -1.38
CA ALA A 223 -8.06 17.29 -0.41
C ALA A 223 -8.68 16.88 0.95
N VAL A 224 -9.36 15.74 1.04
CA VAL A 224 -9.81 15.15 2.32
C VAL A 224 -8.61 14.80 3.22
N TYR A 225 -7.47 14.52 2.60
CA TYR A 225 -6.23 14.10 3.26
C TYR A 225 -5.20 15.23 3.28
N ALA A 226 -5.63 16.42 3.73
CA ALA A 226 -4.78 17.62 3.80
C ALA A 226 -3.84 17.64 5.02
N THR A 227 -3.96 16.70 5.92
CA THR A 227 -3.18 16.68 7.17
C THR A 227 -2.61 15.30 7.47
N ALA A 228 -1.45 15.25 8.12
CA ALA A 228 -0.86 14.02 8.63
C ALA A 228 -1.86 13.20 9.46
N ALA A 229 -2.63 13.86 10.32
CA ALA A 229 -3.60 13.17 11.19
C ALA A 229 -4.69 12.45 10.40
N SER A 230 -5.21 13.04 9.32
CA SER A 230 -6.26 12.40 8.50
C SER A 230 -5.73 11.19 7.73
N ILE A 231 -4.49 11.25 7.27
CA ILE A 231 -3.81 10.14 6.56
C ILE A 231 -3.55 9.00 7.56
N VAL A 232 -2.85 9.29 8.65
CA VAL A 232 -2.45 8.28 9.65
C VAL A 232 -3.68 7.60 10.26
N ASP A 233 -4.73 8.34 10.65
CA ASP A 233 -5.96 7.76 11.20
C ASP A 233 -6.63 6.78 10.22
N TYR A 234 -6.64 7.12 8.93
CA TYR A 234 -7.22 6.23 7.94
C TYR A 234 -6.40 4.95 7.76
N LEU A 235 -5.08 5.08 7.61
CA LEU A 235 -4.17 3.95 7.42
C LEU A 235 -4.10 3.05 8.66
N ASP A 236 -4.00 3.62 9.86
CA ASP A 236 -4.00 2.89 11.14
C ASP A 236 -5.24 2.03 11.30
N HIS A 237 -6.40 2.51 10.85
CA HIS A 237 -7.64 1.76 10.93
C HIS A 237 -7.58 0.47 10.10
N PHE A 238 -7.07 0.53 8.86
CA PHE A 238 -6.94 -0.64 8.00
C PHE A 238 -5.89 -1.61 8.53
N GLU A 239 -4.74 -1.10 8.96
CA GLU A 239 -3.67 -1.90 9.56
C GLU A 239 -4.13 -2.62 10.83
N ALA A 240 -4.81 -1.92 11.75
CA ALA A 240 -5.30 -2.50 13.00
C ALA A 240 -6.33 -3.62 12.80
N ASN A 241 -7.07 -3.61 11.68
CA ASN A 241 -8.03 -4.65 11.33
C ASN A 241 -7.43 -5.74 10.43
N GLY A 242 -6.19 -5.59 9.98
CA GLY A 242 -5.54 -6.54 9.09
C GLY A 242 -6.16 -6.58 7.68
N TRP A 243 -6.64 -5.45 7.18
CA TRP A 243 -7.26 -5.34 5.85
C TRP A 243 -6.26 -4.84 4.81
N PRO A 244 -6.14 -5.53 3.66
CA PRO A 244 -5.24 -5.12 2.60
C PRO A 244 -5.72 -3.82 1.95
N LEU A 245 -4.82 -2.84 1.85
CA LEU A 245 -5.08 -1.52 1.31
C LEU A 245 -3.96 -1.09 0.36
N VAL A 246 -4.30 -0.30 -0.65
CA VAL A 246 -3.37 0.46 -1.49
C VAL A 246 -3.88 1.89 -1.64
N ILE A 247 -2.99 2.83 -1.93
CA ILE A 247 -3.34 4.19 -2.32
C ILE A 247 -3.37 4.21 -3.85
N GLY A 248 -4.59 4.01 -4.43
CA GLY A 248 -4.77 3.86 -5.87
C GLY A 248 -4.61 5.14 -6.66
N GLU A 249 -4.89 6.26 -6.02
CA GLU A 249 -4.61 7.58 -6.53
C GLU A 249 -4.23 8.55 -5.42
N PHE A 250 -3.37 9.51 -5.73
CA PHE A 250 -3.14 10.69 -4.93
C PHE A 250 -2.43 11.77 -5.74
N GLY A 251 -2.62 13.01 -5.32
CA GLY A 251 -1.88 14.15 -5.84
C GLY A 251 -1.24 14.94 -4.70
N TRP A 252 -0.54 16.01 -5.03
CA TRP A 252 0.00 16.96 -4.05
C TRP A 252 -0.96 18.13 -3.80
N ARG A 253 -1.84 18.38 -4.77
CA ARG A 253 -2.93 19.38 -4.73
C ARG A 253 -4.09 18.87 -5.55
N PHE A 254 -5.31 19.33 -5.23
CA PHE A 254 -6.48 19.11 -6.05
C PHE A 254 -7.50 20.23 -5.82
N ASN A 255 -7.99 20.86 -6.89
CA ASN A 255 -8.74 22.11 -6.83
C ASN A 255 -7.95 23.17 -6.03
N ALA A 256 -8.52 23.76 -5.00
CA ALA A 256 -7.83 24.70 -4.11
C ALA A 256 -7.26 24.03 -2.83
N GLY A 257 -7.31 22.70 -2.75
CA GLY A 257 -6.89 21.94 -1.56
C GLY A 257 -5.48 21.39 -1.68
N GLU A 258 -4.71 21.49 -0.61
CA GLU A 258 -3.43 20.80 -0.46
C GLU A 258 -3.67 19.36 -0.01
N VAL A 259 -2.75 18.46 -0.33
CA VAL A 259 -2.67 17.10 0.19
C VAL A 259 -1.34 16.98 0.94
N ASP A 260 -1.36 16.41 2.12
CA ASP A 260 -0.10 16.15 2.84
C ASP A 260 0.62 14.93 2.24
N HIS A 261 1.04 15.10 0.98
CA HIS A 261 1.73 14.07 0.21
C HIS A 261 3.09 13.68 0.82
N GLU A 262 3.70 14.53 1.63
CA GLU A 262 4.92 14.21 2.35
C GLU A 262 4.68 13.13 3.40
N THR A 263 3.65 13.32 4.24
CA THR A 263 3.22 12.28 5.19
C THR A 263 2.74 11.03 4.46
N LEU A 264 1.96 11.18 3.39
CA LEU A 264 1.44 10.05 2.61
C LEU A 264 2.57 9.14 2.11
N LEU A 265 3.59 9.71 1.47
CA LEU A 265 4.73 8.95 0.94
C LEU A 265 5.58 8.32 2.06
N ALA A 266 5.75 9.03 3.18
CA ALA A 266 6.48 8.51 4.34
C ALA A 266 5.75 7.34 5.00
N GLU A 267 4.42 7.44 5.19
CA GLU A 267 3.61 6.38 5.78
C GLU A 267 3.47 5.17 4.83
N ALA A 268 3.35 5.41 3.52
CA ALA A 268 3.32 4.34 2.53
C ALA A 268 4.63 3.54 2.50
N ASP A 269 5.77 4.20 2.64
CA ASP A 269 7.07 3.52 2.73
C ASP A 269 7.22 2.77 4.05
N ALA A 270 6.87 3.41 5.17
CA ALA A 270 7.00 2.81 6.51
C ALA A 270 6.13 1.57 6.73
N ARG A 271 5.02 1.44 5.99
CA ARG A 271 4.03 0.35 6.09
C ARG A 271 4.13 -0.67 4.95
N ASP A 272 5.10 -0.53 4.04
CA ASP A 272 5.16 -1.29 2.79
C ASP A 272 3.83 -1.22 1.99
N LEU A 273 3.14 -0.08 2.06
CA LEU A 273 1.85 0.14 1.42
C LEU A 273 2.06 0.56 -0.04
N GLY A 274 1.33 -0.08 -0.97
CA GLY A 274 1.37 0.27 -2.38
C GLY A 274 0.79 1.67 -2.65
N TYR A 275 1.40 2.42 -3.60
CA TYR A 275 0.85 3.69 -4.06
C TYR A 275 0.99 3.91 -5.56
N LEU A 276 0.04 4.66 -6.14
CA LEU A 276 -0.04 5.01 -7.57
C LEU A 276 -0.41 6.50 -7.69
N GLY A 277 0.55 7.35 -8.01
CA GLY A 277 0.33 8.80 -8.09
C GLY A 277 -0.47 9.21 -9.33
N TRP A 278 -1.32 10.21 -9.21
CA TRP A 278 -2.05 10.81 -10.31
C TRP A 278 -1.33 12.07 -10.79
N SER A 279 -1.03 12.24 -12.08
CA SER A 279 -0.90 11.25 -13.15
C SER A 279 0.28 11.60 -14.04
N TRP A 280 0.67 10.70 -14.96
CA TRP A 280 1.86 10.87 -15.80
C TRP A 280 1.86 12.20 -16.57
N SER A 281 0.81 12.49 -17.35
CA SER A 281 0.66 13.75 -18.07
C SER A 281 -0.74 13.87 -18.68
N GLY A 282 -1.10 15.04 -19.21
CA GLY A 282 -2.30 15.26 -20.02
C GLY A 282 -3.55 15.62 -19.23
N ASN A 283 -3.43 16.02 -17.96
CA ASN A 283 -4.55 16.53 -17.19
C ASN A 283 -5.08 17.84 -17.77
N THR A 284 -6.40 18.08 -17.65
CA THR A 284 -7.00 19.37 -17.97
C THR A 284 -6.40 20.50 -17.12
N ASP A 285 -6.18 20.24 -15.84
CA ASP A 285 -5.37 21.09 -14.98
C ASP A 285 -3.96 20.46 -14.84
N PRO A 286 -2.93 21.06 -15.46
CA PRO A 286 -1.59 20.49 -15.50
C PRO A 286 -0.89 20.49 -14.15
N ILE A 287 -1.52 20.97 -13.08
CA ILE A 287 -0.96 20.94 -11.73
C ILE A 287 -0.68 19.51 -11.25
N LEU A 288 -1.40 18.52 -11.78
CA LEU A 288 -1.25 17.12 -11.47
C LEU A 288 -0.36 16.36 -12.48
N ASP A 289 0.07 17.00 -13.57
CA ASP A 289 0.99 16.38 -14.52
C ASP A 289 2.35 16.18 -13.87
N MET A 290 2.90 14.98 -14.00
CA MET A 290 4.26 14.64 -13.56
C MET A 290 5.29 14.96 -14.63
N ALA A 291 4.92 14.86 -15.90
CA ALA A 291 5.75 15.21 -17.04
C ALA A 291 5.04 16.24 -17.94
N THR A 292 5.77 17.21 -18.46
CA THR A 292 5.21 18.20 -19.38
C THR A 292 5.06 17.58 -20.77
N ASN A 293 3.83 17.47 -21.28
CA ASN A 293 3.53 16.91 -22.61
C ASN A 293 4.12 15.49 -22.82
N PHE A 294 4.03 14.63 -21.82
CA PHE A 294 4.54 13.26 -21.85
C PHE A 294 6.07 13.13 -22.02
N ASP A 295 6.82 14.19 -21.85
CA ASP A 295 8.28 14.23 -22.03
C ASP A 295 8.99 13.87 -20.71
N PRO A 296 9.65 12.69 -20.60
CA PRO A 296 10.32 12.25 -19.38
C PRO A 296 11.51 13.13 -18.95
N ASP A 297 12.08 13.89 -19.87
CA ASP A 297 13.16 14.83 -19.60
C ASP A 297 12.66 16.17 -19.05
N ARG A 298 11.34 16.32 -18.96
CA ARG A 298 10.67 17.55 -18.51
C ARG A 298 9.70 17.28 -17.36
N LEU A 299 10.24 16.71 -16.29
CA LEU A 299 9.45 16.51 -15.07
C LEU A 299 9.00 17.86 -14.49
N THR A 300 7.77 17.88 -14.00
CA THR A 300 7.22 19.00 -13.22
C THR A 300 7.72 18.92 -11.77
N THR A 301 7.41 19.90 -10.94
CA THR A 301 7.66 19.82 -9.49
C THR A 301 7.03 18.58 -8.87
N TRP A 302 5.82 18.20 -9.31
CA TRP A 302 5.15 16.99 -8.85
C TRP A 302 5.87 15.73 -9.33
N GLY A 303 6.28 15.67 -10.60
CA GLY A 303 7.05 14.57 -11.15
C GLY A 303 8.39 14.39 -10.44
N GLU A 304 9.15 15.48 -10.24
CA GLU A 304 10.39 15.44 -9.47
C GLU A 304 10.17 14.91 -8.05
N ARG A 305 9.08 15.37 -7.39
CA ARG A 305 8.78 14.93 -6.03
C ARG A 305 8.48 13.44 -5.94
N ILE A 306 7.61 12.92 -6.80
CA ILE A 306 7.16 11.53 -6.70
C ILE A 306 8.22 10.53 -7.20
N PHE A 307 8.98 10.87 -8.25
CA PHE A 307 10.00 9.97 -8.78
C PHE A 307 11.33 10.05 -8.02
N ASN A 308 11.80 11.25 -7.71
CA ASN A 308 13.15 11.50 -7.24
C ASN A 308 13.23 11.93 -5.75
N GLY A 309 12.10 12.31 -5.15
CA GLY A 309 12.06 12.76 -3.75
C GLY A 309 12.24 11.64 -2.73
N ALA A 310 12.32 12.00 -1.46
CA ALA A 310 12.37 11.06 -0.35
C ALA A 310 11.12 10.17 -0.35
N ASN A 311 11.29 8.86 -0.08
CA ASN A 311 10.23 7.84 -0.14
C ASN A 311 9.50 7.78 -1.50
N GLY A 312 10.10 8.40 -2.54
CA GLY A 312 9.60 8.38 -3.90
C GLY A 312 9.91 7.08 -4.63
N ILE A 313 9.40 6.99 -5.85
CA ILE A 313 9.42 5.75 -6.65
C ILE A 313 10.84 5.21 -6.82
N ARG A 314 11.80 6.03 -7.23
CA ARG A 314 13.18 5.57 -7.51
C ARG A 314 13.90 5.01 -6.30
N ALA A 315 13.58 5.53 -5.11
CA ALA A 315 14.20 5.09 -3.87
C ALA A 315 13.59 3.77 -3.34
N THR A 316 12.28 3.57 -3.55
CA THR A 316 11.51 2.54 -2.84
C THR A 316 11.01 1.41 -3.74
N ALA A 317 10.90 1.62 -5.06
CA ALA A 317 10.43 0.58 -5.97
C ALA A 317 11.41 -0.60 -6.06
N ARG A 318 10.85 -1.80 -6.12
CA ARG A 318 11.56 -3.04 -6.44
C ARG A 318 10.85 -3.70 -7.61
N GLU A 319 11.61 -4.17 -8.56
CA GLU A 319 11.04 -4.85 -9.71
C GLU A 319 10.43 -6.19 -9.30
N ALA A 320 9.28 -6.54 -9.89
CA ALA A 320 8.65 -7.83 -9.64
C ALA A 320 9.58 -9.00 -10.02
N THR A 321 9.57 -10.05 -9.21
CA THR A 321 10.49 -11.19 -9.40
C THR A 321 10.22 -11.94 -10.69
N ILE A 322 8.98 -11.88 -11.21
CA ILE A 322 8.63 -12.46 -12.53
C ILE A 322 9.42 -11.83 -13.67
N TYR A 323 9.93 -10.63 -13.49
CA TYR A 323 10.80 -9.95 -14.45
C TYR A 323 12.29 -10.08 -14.11
N GLY A 324 12.63 -10.91 -13.10
CA GLY A 324 14.01 -11.10 -12.64
C GLY A 324 14.44 -10.07 -11.59
N GLY A 325 13.49 -9.33 -11.02
CA GLY A 325 13.73 -8.55 -9.81
C GLY A 325 14.32 -9.46 -8.74
N THR A 326 15.42 -9.05 -8.16
CA THR A 326 15.94 -9.76 -7.01
C THR A 326 15.02 -9.46 -5.85
N THR A 327 14.48 -10.50 -5.23
CA THR A 327 14.05 -10.35 -3.84
C THR A 327 15.16 -9.59 -3.13
N PRO A 328 14.86 -8.58 -2.30
CA PRO A 328 15.83 -8.18 -1.33
C PRO A 328 16.26 -9.51 -0.70
N THR A 329 17.48 -9.96 -0.96
CA THR A 329 18.09 -10.91 -0.06
C THR A 329 18.21 -10.11 1.23
N THR A 330 17.12 -10.11 1.99
CA THR A 330 17.32 -10.25 3.43
C THR A 330 18.28 -11.41 3.48
N PRO A 331 19.57 -11.22 3.85
CA PRO A 331 20.45 -12.34 4.06
C PRO A 331 19.60 -13.29 4.90
N PRO A 332 19.49 -14.61 4.56
CA PRO A 332 18.72 -15.53 5.38
C PRO A 332 19.09 -15.14 6.78
N PRO A 333 18.12 -14.84 7.69
CA PRO A 333 18.47 -14.23 8.95
C PRO A 333 19.68 -15.03 9.40
N THR A 334 20.89 -14.45 9.24
CA THR A 334 22.08 -14.99 9.86
C THR A 334 21.60 -15.00 11.26
N THR A 335 21.19 -16.19 11.70
CA THR A 335 20.78 -16.40 13.07
C THR A 335 21.83 -15.64 13.83
N PRO A 336 21.54 -14.45 14.37
CA PRO A 336 22.53 -13.75 15.17
C PRO A 336 22.90 -14.82 16.18
N PRO A 337 24.16 -15.03 16.52
CA PRO A 337 24.47 -15.95 17.59
C PRO A 337 23.49 -15.61 18.72
N PRO A 338 22.75 -16.58 19.32
CA PRO A 338 21.53 -16.34 20.06
C PRO A 338 21.72 -15.15 20.98
N THR A 339 21.29 -14.00 20.54
CA THR A 339 21.22 -12.82 21.36
C THR A 339 20.07 -13.10 22.28
N THR A 340 20.35 -13.30 23.52
CA THR A 340 19.39 -13.31 24.61
C THR A 340 18.36 -12.23 24.31
N PRO A 341 17.03 -12.52 24.31
CA PRO A 341 16.01 -11.49 24.09
C PRO A 341 16.34 -10.30 25.00
N PRO A 342 16.24 -9.06 24.51
CA PRO A 342 16.44 -7.91 25.37
C PRO A 342 15.63 -8.09 26.66
N PRO A 343 16.18 -7.83 27.82
CA PRO A 343 15.45 -8.00 29.07
C PRO A 343 14.13 -7.24 29.01
N ALA A 344 13.09 -7.79 29.65
CA ALA A 344 11.77 -7.14 29.74
C ALA A 344 11.95 -5.67 30.16
N GLY A 345 11.38 -4.74 29.37
CA GLY A 345 11.56 -3.28 29.56
C GLY A 345 12.70 -2.66 28.76
N ALA A 346 13.42 -3.40 27.88
CA ALA A 346 14.41 -2.83 26.96
C ALA A 346 13.74 -2.14 25.77
N CYS A 347 14.44 -1.22 25.12
CA CYS A 347 14.07 -0.62 23.84
C CYS A 347 15.23 -0.73 22.85
N THR A 348 14.93 -0.58 21.57
CA THR A 348 15.91 -0.49 20.48
C THR A 348 15.77 0.87 19.79
N ALA A 349 16.85 1.35 19.16
CA ALA A 349 16.83 2.56 18.36
C ALA A 349 17.50 2.29 17.01
N THR A 350 16.81 2.65 15.92
CA THR A 350 17.33 2.57 14.56
C THR A 350 17.50 3.98 14.03
N TYR A 351 18.70 4.32 13.61
CA TYR A 351 19.05 5.62 13.04
C TYR A 351 19.05 5.53 11.52
N THR A 352 18.42 6.52 10.86
CA THR A 352 18.35 6.62 9.39
C THR A 352 18.69 8.04 8.96
N VAL A 353 19.45 8.22 7.89
CA VAL A 353 19.59 9.50 7.18
C VAL A 353 18.51 9.54 6.12
N LEU A 354 17.48 10.38 6.31
CA LEU A 354 16.37 10.50 5.37
C LEU A 354 16.76 11.31 4.12
N ASN A 355 17.54 12.36 4.32
CA ASN A 355 17.98 13.24 3.24
C ASN A 355 19.32 13.91 3.57
N GLN A 356 20.11 14.25 2.55
CA GLN A 356 21.33 15.03 2.73
C GLN A 356 21.59 15.95 1.54
N TRP A 357 22.23 17.08 1.82
CA TRP A 357 22.65 18.09 0.87
C TRP A 357 24.04 18.63 1.25
N PRO A 358 24.71 19.40 0.41
CA PRO A 358 26.01 19.96 0.78
C PRO A 358 25.95 20.72 2.10
N GLY A 359 26.63 20.18 3.13
CA GLY A 359 26.73 20.79 4.47
C GLY A 359 25.58 20.50 5.43
N GLY A 360 24.51 19.82 5.01
CA GLY A 360 23.37 19.50 5.87
C GLY A 360 22.75 18.14 5.63
N PHE A 361 21.98 17.64 6.58
CA PHE A 361 21.20 16.40 6.44
C PHE A 361 19.98 16.39 7.38
N GLN A 362 19.03 15.53 7.03
CA GLN A 362 17.90 15.17 7.89
C GLN A 362 18.11 13.75 8.38
N GLY A 363 18.08 13.57 9.68
CA GLY A 363 18.12 12.27 10.34
C GLY A 363 16.80 11.94 11.02
N GLU A 364 16.48 10.66 11.09
CA GLU A 364 15.38 10.10 11.84
C GLU A 364 15.86 8.98 12.75
N VAL A 365 15.24 8.83 13.89
CA VAL A 365 15.46 7.68 14.77
C VAL A 365 14.12 7.08 15.17
N ARG A 366 13.95 5.79 14.84
CA ARG A 366 12.84 4.97 15.29
C ARG A 366 13.21 4.32 16.63
N VAL A 367 12.36 4.48 17.60
CA VAL A 367 12.46 3.86 18.93
C VAL A 367 11.38 2.79 19.05
N THR A 368 11.75 1.54 19.32
CA THR A 368 10.83 0.43 19.46
C THR A 368 10.94 -0.16 20.86
N ALA A 369 9.81 -0.31 21.56
CA ALA A 369 9.75 -1.03 22.84
C ALA A 369 10.02 -2.53 22.65
N GLY A 370 10.68 -3.15 23.60
CA GLY A 370 10.90 -4.60 23.64
C GLY A 370 9.61 -5.37 23.96
N SER A 371 9.76 -6.54 24.56
CA SER A 371 8.64 -7.43 24.89
C SER A 371 7.74 -6.93 26.05
N ALA A 372 8.04 -5.80 26.64
CA ALA A 372 7.23 -5.14 27.67
C ALA A 372 6.99 -3.66 27.29
N ALA A 373 5.86 -3.11 27.75
CA ALA A 373 5.57 -1.68 27.60
C ALA A 373 6.60 -0.83 28.35
N ILE A 374 6.94 0.31 27.78
CA ILE A 374 7.82 1.32 28.36
C ILE A 374 7.06 2.63 28.58
N THR A 375 7.50 3.44 29.53
CA THR A 375 6.87 4.75 29.83
C THR A 375 7.75 5.94 29.45
N ARG A 376 9.03 5.68 29.21
CA ARG A 376 10.02 6.69 28.80
C ARG A 376 11.14 6.02 28.02
N TRP A 377 11.76 6.77 27.14
CA TRP A 377 12.95 6.33 26.41
C TRP A 377 14.00 7.43 26.33
N THR A 378 15.25 7.03 26.28
CA THR A 378 16.40 7.86 26.00
C THR A 378 17.24 7.19 24.94
N VAL A 379 17.56 7.90 23.86
CA VAL A 379 18.44 7.44 22.79
C VAL A 379 19.74 8.23 22.81
N THR A 380 20.86 7.55 22.66
CA THR A 380 22.19 8.18 22.59
C THR A 380 22.95 7.66 21.37
N TRP A 381 23.71 8.54 20.74
CA TRP A 381 24.66 8.18 19.68
C TRP A 381 25.84 9.13 19.67
N THR A 382 26.90 8.74 18.97
CA THR A 382 28.08 9.58 18.76
C THR A 382 28.40 9.68 17.28
N PHE A 383 28.47 10.87 16.76
CA PHE A 383 28.90 11.13 15.41
C PHE A 383 30.42 10.97 15.27
N ALA A 384 30.84 10.18 14.27
CA ALA A 384 32.26 9.91 14.04
C ALA A 384 32.95 10.94 13.12
N ASN A 385 32.18 11.73 12.37
CA ASN A 385 32.70 12.57 11.28
C ASN A 385 32.40 14.06 11.48
N GLY A 386 32.28 14.53 12.72
CA GLY A 386 32.08 15.93 13.03
C GLY A 386 30.68 16.48 12.72
N GLN A 387 29.68 15.60 12.55
CA GLN A 387 28.30 16.00 12.39
C GLN A 387 27.78 16.65 13.69
N THR A 388 26.80 17.53 13.54
CA THR A 388 26.10 18.18 14.66
C THR A 388 24.59 18.22 14.40
N VAL A 389 23.77 18.22 15.47
CA VAL A 389 22.32 18.46 15.39
C VAL A 389 22.05 19.95 15.51
N SER A 390 21.26 20.52 14.59
CA SER A 390 20.88 21.93 14.57
C SER A 390 19.46 22.19 15.08
N SER A 391 18.52 21.27 14.80
CA SER A 391 17.14 21.32 15.29
C SER A 391 16.58 19.90 15.37
N ALA A 392 15.54 19.69 16.20
CA ALA A 392 14.90 18.39 16.33
C ALA A 392 13.40 18.56 16.62
N TRP A 393 12.62 17.55 16.26
CA TRP A 393 11.19 17.46 16.53
C TRP A 393 10.85 16.07 17.08
N ASN A 394 9.76 15.98 17.82
CA ASN A 394 9.30 14.77 18.53
C ASN A 394 10.29 14.21 19.58
N ALA A 395 11.33 14.94 19.92
CA ALA A 395 12.25 14.65 21.03
C ALA A 395 12.89 15.92 21.58
N THR A 396 13.29 15.87 22.85
CA THR A 396 14.23 16.86 23.39
C THR A 396 15.63 16.34 23.13
N VAL A 397 16.35 17.01 22.21
CA VAL A 397 17.74 16.65 21.88
C VAL A 397 18.71 17.57 22.61
N THR A 398 19.68 16.97 23.27
CA THR A 398 20.77 17.66 23.97
C THR A 398 22.08 16.99 23.58
N GLY A 399 23.16 17.77 23.56
CA GLY A 399 24.50 17.26 23.31
C GLY A 399 25.51 18.38 23.10
N THR A 400 26.76 18.06 23.34
CA THR A 400 27.90 18.96 23.06
C THR A 400 28.81 18.25 22.06
N GLY A 401 29.03 18.88 20.89
CA GLY A 401 29.87 18.29 19.84
C GLY A 401 29.25 17.04 19.21
N SER A 402 30.03 15.95 19.14
CA SER A 402 29.63 14.71 18.45
C SER A 402 28.69 13.81 19.26
N ALA A 403 28.63 13.94 20.57
CA ALA A 403 27.77 13.12 21.44
C ALA A 403 26.36 13.72 21.54
N VAL A 404 25.36 12.95 21.22
CA VAL A 404 23.95 13.37 21.19
C VAL A 404 23.10 12.50 22.12
N THR A 405 22.20 13.14 22.85
CA THR A 405 21.19 12.47 23.67
C THR A 405 19.82 13.02 23.30
N ALA A 406 18.91 12.13 22.94
CA ALA A 406 17.51 12.44 22.65
C ALA A 406 16.60 11.78 23.72
N ARG A 407 15.60 12.51 24.18
CA ARG A 407 14.61 12.02 25.16
C ARG A 407 13.21 12.27 24.65
N ASN A 408 12.30 11.36 24.99
CA ASN A 408 10.90 11.50 24.64
C ASN A 408 10.27 12.81 25.16
N LEU A 409 9.25 13.26 24.46
CA LEU A 409 8.30 14.26 24.92
C LEU A 409 7.17 13.59 25.72
N SER A 410 6.31 14.39 26.35
CA SER A 410 5.25 13.87 27.22
C SER A 410 4.24 12.96 26.50
N TYR A 411 4.05 13.12 25.21
CA TYR A 411 3.06 12.40 24.42
C TYR A 411 3.57 11.12 23.73
N ASN A 412 4.88 10.94 23.58
CA ASN A 412 5.46 9.80 22.84
C ASN A 412 6.42 8.94 23.67
N GLY A 413 6.41 9.09 25.01
CA GLY A 413 7.26 8.29 25.90
C GLY A 413 6.67 6.93 26.25
N SER A 414 5.34 6.80 26.25
CA SER A 414 4.66 5.55 26.58
C SER A 414 4.45 4.73 25.31
N LEU A 415 5.08 3.57 25.24
CA LEU A 415 4.96 2.63 24.12
C LEU A 415 4.54 1.27 24.67
N GLY A 416 3.51 0.66 24.05
CA GLY A 416 3.14 -0.73 24.32
C GLY A 416 4.28 -1.70 23.94
N ALA A 417 4.18 -2.95 24.34
CA ALA A 417 5.15 -3.97 23.95
C ALA A 417 5.22 -4.09 22.42
N GLY A 418 6.41 -3.96 21.85
CA GLY A 418 6.66 -3.99 20.41
C GLY A 418 6.24 -2.72 19.65
N ALA A 419 5.57 -1.75 20.30
CA ALA A 419 5.19 -0.49 19.66
C ALA A 419 6.39 0.43 19.44
N SER A 420 6.28 1.29 18.41
CA SER A 420 7.35 2.21 18.01
C SER A 420 6.89 3.66 17.98
N THR A 421 7.84 4.56 18.07
CA THR A 421 7.69 5.99 17.78
C THR A 421 8.92 6.50 17.04
N THR A 422 8.79 7.61 16.33
CA THR A 422 9.92 8.24 15.63
C THR A 422 10.13 9.67 16.10
N PHE A 423 11.37 10.12 16.02
CA PHE A 423 11.73 11.54 16.13
C PHE A 423 12.74 11.87 15.04
N GLY A 424 12.72 13.12 14.59
CA GLY A 424 13.62 13.57 13.55
C GLY A 424 14.45 14.78 13.96
N PHE A 425 15.48 15.09 13.16
CA PHE A 425 16.32 16.25 13.39
C PHE A 425 17.01 16.70 12.08
N LEU A 426 17.36 17.97 12.05
CA LEU A 426 18.30 18.48 11.05
C LEU A 426 19.70 18.53 11.65
N GLY A 427 20.69 18.22 10.83
CA GLY A 427 22.09 18.25 11.20
C GLY A 427 22.98 18.88 10.14
N SER A 428 24.21 19.19 10.52
CA SER A 428 25.27 19.60 9.60
C SER A 428 26.39 18.57 9.57
N TRP A 429 27.08 18.51 8.42
CA TRP A 429 28.24 17.63 8.22
C TRP A 429 29.29 18.28 7.34
N THR A 430 30.55 17.82 7.47
CA THR A 430 31.67 18.21 6.65
C THR A 430 32.49 16.95 6.32
N GLY A 431 32.79 16.75 5.03
CA GLY A 431 33.53 15.57 4.57
C GLY A 431 32.64 14.35 4.33
N THR A 432 32.32 13.57 5.35
CA THR A 432 31.50 12.33 5.24
C THR A 432 30.34 12.37 6.23
N ASN A 433 29.13 12.02 5.80
CA ASN A 433 27.96 11.85 6.67
C ASN A 433 27.76 10.36 6.98
N GLY A 434 28.59 9.81 7.87
CA GLY A 434 28.49 8.41 8.29
C GLY A 434 27.31 8.20 9.25
N THR A 435 26.65 7.04 9.15
CA THR A 435 25.53 6.64 10.03
C THR A 435 26.05 6.15 11.38
N PRO A 436 25.71 6.79 12.49
CA PRO A 436 26.10 6.33 13.83
C PRO A 436 25.26 5.14 14.29
N VAL A 437 25.80 4.38 15.23
CA VAL A 437 24.99 3.39 15.97
C VAL A 437 24.28 4.09 17.11
N ALA A 438 22.95 3.98 17.13
CA ALA A 438 22.11 4.53 18.20
C ALA A 438 21.83 3.45 19.25
N SER A 439 21.86 3.84 20.54
CA SER A 439 21.54 2.99 21.67
C SER A 439 20.30 3.53 22.39
N CYS A 440 19.36 2.68 22.74
CA CYS A 440 18.14 3.04 23.49
C CYS A 440 18.20 2.50 24.91
N THR A 441 17.79 3.32 25.86
CA THR A 441 17.59 2.96 27.27
C THR A 441 16.23 3.42 27.74
N VAL A 442 15.61 2.62 28.63
CA VAL A 442 14.35 2.94 29.31
C VAL A 442 14.62 3.44 30.72
N SER A 443 13.81 4.36 31.20
CA SER A 443 13.95 4.91 32.56
C SER A 443 12.61 4.98 33.27
#